data_86b276ca52ad48d38b662e959dd6103d
#
_entry.id   86b276ca52ad48d38b662e959dd6103d
#
_cell.length_a   1.000
_cell.length_b   1.000
_cell.length_c   1.000
_cell.angle_alpha   90.00
_cell.angle_beta   90.00
_cell.angle_gamma   90.00
#
_symmetry.space_group_name_H-M   'P 1'
#
loop_
_entity.id
_entity.type
_entity.pdbx_description
1 polymer ?
#
loop_
_entity_poly.entity_id
_entity_poly.type
_entity_poly.pdbx_seq_one_letter_code
_entity_poly.pdbx_strand_id
1 'polypeptide(L)'
;MERRLTVVRYSVGVASIDVSPRSWLREILHDFYDWRLNRQLVDAQMPRHVGIMLDGNRRWAREAGFTDVAEGHRMGARKIADLLSWCQEADVQLVTMWLLSTDNLNRPDSELLPLLEIITEVVEDLAGPETPWRLRIVGALDLLPTETATRLADAAQRTKGRVGMEVNVAVGYGGRQEIADAVKKLLLKHVEVGTSIEELAEVLDVDHIAEHLYTSGQPDPDLVIRTSGEQRLSGFLLWQSAHSEFWFCEAYWPEFRRTDFLRALRDYAIRHRRFGS
;
A
#
# COMPACT_ATOMS: atom_id res chain seq x y z
N MET A 1 -13.37 -29.68 -10.73
CA MET A 1 -13.41 -29.53 -9.26
C MET A 1 -13.63 -28.05 -8.99
N GLU A 2 -14.91 -27.67 -8.87
CA GLU A 2 -15.31 -26.26 -8.71
C GLU A 2 -14.94 -25.76 -7.32
N ARG A 3 -14.02 -24.80 -7.24
CA ARG A 3 -13.78 -24.04 -6.01
C ARG A 3 -14.89 -22.99 -5.86
N ARG A 4 -15.84 -23.26 -4.99
CA ARG A 4 -16.81 -22.25 -4.53
C ARG A 4 -16.08 -21.29 -3.58
N LEU A 5 -15.97 -20.03 -4.01
CA LEU A 5 -15.51 -18.94 -3.17
C LEU A 5 -16.56 -18.66 -2.09
N THR A 6 -16.20 -18.93 -0.85
CA THR A 6 -17.02 -18.60 0.32
C THR A 6 -16.79 -17.13 0.67
N VAL A 7 -17.81 -16.31 0.48
CA VAL A 7 -17.78 -14.88 0.86
C VAL A 7 -17.92 -14.80 2.38
N VAL A 8 -16.84 -14.48 3.05
CA VAL A 8 -16.85 -14.09 4.48
C VAL A 8 -17.14 -12.59 4.53
N ARG A 9 -18.37 -12.22 4.93
CA ARG A 9 -18.74 -10.82 5.19
C ARG A 9 -18.31 -10.46 6.61
N TYR A 10 -17.34 -9.58 6.74
CA TYR A 10 -17.07 -8.91 8.00
C TYR A 10 -18.08 -7.78 8.19
N SER A 11 -18.90 -7.91 9.22
CA SER A 11 -19.94 -6.93 9.57
C SER A 11 -19.33 -5.88 10.52
N VAL A 12 -19.03 -4.70 10.00
CA VAL A 12 -18.77 -3.52 10.83
C VAL A 12 -20.03 -2.67 10.83
N GLY A 13 -20.42 -2.23 12.01
CA GLY A 13 -21.65 -1.59 12.45
C GLY A 13 -22.40 -0.72 11.44
N VAL A 14 -23.69 -1.00 11.32
CA VAL A 14 -24.63 -0.38 10.39
C VAL A 14 -24.96 1.05 10.83
N ALA A 15 -24.48 2.03 10.05
CA ALA A 15 -25.12 3.34 9.98
C ALA A 15 -26.37 3.20 9.09
N SER A 16 -27.46 3.87 9.46
CA SER A 16 -28.78 3.82 8.83
C SER A 16 -28.73 3.94 7.30
N ILE A 17 -29.17 2.89 6.63
CA ILE A 17 -29.23 2.81 5.17
C ILE A 17 -30.45 3.62 4.70
N ASP A 18 -30.20 4.66 3.93
CA ASP A 18 -31.24 5.34 3.15
C ASP A 18 -31.59 4.45 1.95
N VAL A 19 -32.69 3.70 2.06
CA VAL A 19 -33.18 2.75 1.05
C VAL A 19 -34.01 3.51 0.01
N SER A 20 -33.37 4.35 -0.80
CA SER A 20 -34.03 4.90 -1.97
C SER A 20 -33.95 3.89 -3.15
N PRO A 21 -34.98 3.81 -4.04
CA PRO A 21 -34.91 2.93 -5.20
C PRO A 21 -33.73 3.20 -6.14
N ARG A 22 -33.16 4.38 -6.06
CA ARG A 22 -31.96 4.78 -6.84
C ARG A 22 -30.65 4.23 -6.26
N SER A 23 -30.57 4.02 -4.94
CA SER A 23 -29.38 3.43 -4.29
C SER A 23 -29.27 1.93 -4.61
N TRP A 24 -30.38 1.20 -4.54
CA TRP A 24 -30.47 -0.23 -4.85
C TRP A 24 -30.12 -0.55 -6.32
N LEU A 25 -30.66 0.23 -7.29
CA LEU A 25 -30.28 0.07 -8.71
C LEU A 25 -28.80 0.33 -8.96
N ARG A 26 -28.20 1.27 -8.22
CA ARG A 26 -26.77 1.58 -8.30
C ARG A 26 -25.92 0.43 -7.77
N GLU A 27 -26.29 -0.17 -6.66
CA GLU A 27 -25.61 -1.34 -6.09
C GLU A 27 -25.66 -2.54 -7.05
N ILE A 28 -26.83 -2.88 -7.60
CA ILE A 28 -26.96 -3.98 -8.58
C ILE A 28 -26.11 -3.73 -9.83
N LEU A 29 -26.06 -2.50 -10.33
CA LEU A 29 -25.22 -2.17 -11.47
C LEU A 29 -23.73 -2.31 -11.14
N HIS A 30 -23.32 -1.95 -9.92
CA HIS A 30 -21.94 -2.15 -9.46
C HIS A 30 -21.59 -3.64 -9.33
N ASP A 31 -22.47 -4.42 -8.69
CA ASP A 31 -22.26 -5.87 -8.51
C ASP A 31 -22.19 -6.59 -9.87
N PHE A 32 -23.05 -6.23 -10.82
CA PHE A 32 -23.02 -6.78 -12.16
C PHE A 32 -21.74 -6.41 -12.91
N TYR A 33 -21.27 -5.16 -12.75
CA TYR A 33 -20.06 -4.70 -13.39
C TYR A 33 -18.82 -5.36 -12.78
N ASP A 34 -18.77 -5.51 -11.46
CA ASP A 34 -17.71 -6.22 -10.74
C ASP A 34 -17.66 -7.70 -11.13
N TRP A 35 -18.83 -8.35 -11.25
CA TRP A 35 -18.94 -9.72 -11.75
C TRP A 35 -18.37 -9.85 -13.18
N ARG A 36 -18.70 -8.91 -14.08
CA ARG A 36 -18.18 -8.90 -15.45
C ARG A 36 -16.66 -8.73 -15.47
N LEU A 37 -16.11 -7.82 -14.65
CA LEU A 37 -14.66 -7.63 -14.54
C LEU A 37 -13.97 -8.88 -14.00
N ASN A 38 -14.51 -9.48 -12.94
CA ASN A 38 -13.97 -10.72 -12.39
C ASN A 38 -13.91 -11.84 -13.43
N ARG A 39 -14.94 -11.99 -14.29
CA ARG A 39 -14.90 -12.98 -15.38
C ARG A 39 -13.77 -12.74 -16.39
N GLN A 40 -13.37 -11.51 -16.62
CA GLN A 40 -12.25 -11.18 -17.52
C GLN A 40 -10.90 -11.52 -16.88
N LEU A 41 -10.86 -11.69 -15.56
CA LEU A 41 -9.66 -11.96 -14.79
C LEU A 41 -9.44 -13.45 -14.47
N VAL A 42 -10.41 -14.33 -14.75
CA VAL A 42 -10.37 -15.77 -14.35
C VAL A 42 -9.10 -16.50 -14.82
N ASP A 43 -8.61 -16.20 -16.03
CA ASP A 43 -7.43 -16.83 -16.60
C ASP A 43 -6.28 -15.83 -16.83
N ALA A 44 -6.36 -14.66 -16.19
CA ALA A 44 -5.38 -13.62 -16.36
C ALA A 44 -4.22 -13.78 -15.35
N GLN A 45 -3.03 -13.41 -15.75
CA GLN A 45 -1.92 -13.32 -14.82
C GLN A 45 -2.11 -12.11 -13.92
N MET A 46 -2.18 -12.35 -12.62
CA MET A 46 -2.34 -11.32 -11.60
C MET A 46 -0.98 -10.81 -11.11
N PRO A 47 -0.90 -9.54 -10.69
CA PRO A 47 0.30 -9.03 -10.03
C PRO A 47 0.51 -9.75 -8.71
N ARG A 48 1.74 -10.14 -8.42
CA ARG A 48 2.13 -10.76 -7.15
C ARG A 48 2.37 -9.70 -6.07
N HIS A 49 2.90 -8.55 -6.47
CA HIS A 49 3.15 -7.42 -5.59
C HIS A 49 2.47 -6.16 -6.15
N VAL A 50 1.64 -5.54 -5.34
CA VAL A 50 0.93 -4.29 -5.67
C VAL A 50 1.38 -3.17 -4.75
N GLY A 51 1.95 -2.11 -5.32
CA GLY A 51 2.23 -0.86 -4.62
C GLY A 51 1.02 0.09 -4.70
N ILE A 52 0.62 0.72 -3.60
CA ILE A 52 -0.53 1.62 -3.58
C ILE A 52 -0.21 2.93 -2.87
N MET A 53 -0.42 4.03 -3.59
CA MET A 53 -0.31 5.39 -3.08
C MET A 53 -1.72 5.90 -2.72
N LEU A 54 -2.00 6.02 -1.42
CA LEU A 54 -3.32 6.35 -0.85
C LEU A 54 -3.52 7.88 -0.82
N ASP A 55 -3.49 8.50 -2.00
CA ASP A 55 -3.49 9.96 -2.17
C ASP A 55 -4.91 10.54 -2.31
N GLY A 56 -5.06 11.81 -1.89
CA GLY A 56 -6.28 12.59 -2.06
C GLY A 56 -7.13 12.79 -0.82
N ASN A 57 -6.77 12.24 0.34
CA ASN A 57 -7.55 12.33 1.59
C ASN A 57 -7.93 13.76 1.97
N ARG A 58 -6.97 14.70 1.93
CA ARG A 58 -7.21 16.11 2.30
C ARG A 58 -8.08 16.84 1.28
N ARG A 59 -7.88 16.57 -0.02
CA ARG A 59 -8.68 17.17 -1.09
C ARG A 59 -10.13 16.70 -0.97
N TRP A 60 -10.31 15.40 -0.79
CA TRP A 60 -11.62 14.82 -0.55
C TRP A 60 -12.34 15.46 0.64
N ALA A 61 -11.68 15.60 1.80
CA ALA A 61 -12.29 16.22 2.98
C ALA A 61 -12.76 17.64 2.71
N ARG A 62 -11.95 18.46 2.01
CA ARG A 62 -12.33 19.84 1.66
C ARG A 62 -13.52 19.89 0.70
N GLU A 63 -13.54 19.04 -0.34
CA GLU A 63 -14.63 18.99 -1.30
C GLU A 63 -15.92 18.43 -0.68
N ALA A 64 -15.80 17.53 0.29
CA ALA A 64 -16.92 17.02 1.09
C ALA A 64 -17.42 18.03 2.16
N GLY A 65 -16.79 19.19 2.29
CA GLY A 65 -17.21 20.26 3.20
C GLY A 65 -16.73 20.10 4.64
N PHE A 66 -15.78 19.19 4.92
CA PHE A 66 -15.20 19.06 6.25
C PHE A 66 -14.23 20.21 6.56
N THR A 67 -14.34 20.76 7.74
CA THR A 67 -13.42 21.78 8.25
C THR A 67 -12.11 21.15 8.74
N ASP A 68 -12.17 19.95 9.29
CA ASP A 68 -11.01 19.16 9.69
C ASP A 68 -10.58 18.18 8.60
N VAL A 69 -9.39 18.37 8.05
CA VAL A 69 -8.83 17.47 7.01
C VAL A 69 -8.50 16.07 7.56
N ALA A 70 -8.40 15.91 8.88
CA ALA A 70 -8.21 14.61 9.51
C ALA A 70 -9.37 13.65 9.22
N GLU A 71 -10.59 14.16 8.97
CA GLU A 71 -11.71 13.31 8.57
C GLU A 71 -11.46 12.56 7.26
N GLY A 72 -10.79 13.20 6.29
CA GLY A 72 -10.36 12.52 5.07
C GLY A 72 -9.39 11.37 5.34
N HIS A 73 -8.45 11.56 6.27
CA HIS A 73 -7.53 10.51 6.67
C HIS A 73 -8.24 9.36 7.42
N ARG A 74 -9.20 9.66 8.31
CA ARG A 74 -10.03 8.64 8.99
C ARG A 74 -10.86 7.83 8.00
N MET A 75 -11.49 8.49 7.02
CA MET A 75 -12.25 7.81 5.98
C MET A 75 -11.36 6.94 5.09
N GLY A 76 -10.18 7.44 4.72
CA GLY A 76 -9.19 6.66 3.98
C GLY A 76 -8.66 5.47 4.76
N ALA A 77 -8.44 5.63 6.07
CA ALA A 77 -7.99 4.60 6.99
C ALA A 77 -8.94 3.40 7.02
N ARG A 78 -10.25 3.64 7.16
CA ARG A 78 -11.29 2.60 7.16
C ARG A 78 -11.32 1.76 5.88
N LYS A 79 -10.87 2.33 4.75
CA LYS A 79 -10.86 1.65 3.44
C LYS A 79 -9.69 0.69 3.26
N ILE A 80 -8.67 0.77 4.10
CA ILE A 80 -7.46 -0.05 3.96
C ILE A 80 -7.78 -1.54 4.11
N ALA A 81 -8.60 -1.93 5.08
CA ALA A 81 -8.99 -3.32 5.27
C ALA A 81 -9.78 -3.88 4.07
N ASP A 82 -10.67 -3.08 3.47
CA ASP A 82 -11.40 -3.46 2.25
C ASP A 82 -10.42 -3.72 1.10
N LEU A 83 -9.46 -2.81 0.87
CA LEU A 83 -8.44 -2.97 -0.16
C LEU A 83 -7.63 -4.25 0.03
N LEU A 84 -7.16 -4.51 1.25
CA LEU A 84 -6.36 -5.72 1.55
C LEU A 84 -7.17 -6.99 1.33
N SER A 85 -8.47 -6.96 1.63
CA SER A 85 -9.37 -8.07 1.33
C SER A 85 -9.51 -8.29 -0.18
N TRP A 86 -9.65 -7.22 -0.99
CA TRP A 86 -9.70 -7.33 -2.44
C TRP A 86 -8.38 -7.85 -3.04
N CYS A 87 -7.24 -7.43 -2.48
CA CYS A 87 -5.93 -7.94 -2.88
C CYS A 87 -5.81 -9.44 -2.59
N GLN A 88 -6.25 -9.87 -1.40
CA GLN A 88 -6.25 -11.29 -1.02
C GLN A 88 -7.20 -12.12 -1.90
N GLU A 89 -8.39 -11.62 -2.23
CA GLU A 89 -9.30 -12.27 -3.17
C GLU A 89 -8.72 -12.41 -4.58
N ALA A 90 -7.85 -11.48 -5.00
CA ALA A 90 -7.15 -11.50 -6.28
C ALA A 90 -5.83 -12.30 -6.25
N ASP A 91 -5.54 -13.03 -5.17
CA ASP A 91 -4.32 -13.83 -4.97
C ASP A 91 -3.01 -13.00 -5.02
N VAL A 92 -3.09 -11.71 -4.68
CA VAL A 92 -1.93 -10.85 -4.48
C VAL A 92 -1.18 -11.33 -3.23
N GLN A 93 0.14 -11.49 -3.34
CA GLN A 93 0.96 -12.06 -2.27
C GLN A 93 1.60 -11.00 -1.38
N LEU A 94 1.84 -9.81 -1.94
CA LEU A 94 2.48 -8.69 -1.26
C LEU A 94 1.79 -7.38 -1.66
N VAL A 95 1.51 -6.55 -0.65
CA VAL A 95 0.98 -5.18 -0.86
C VAL A 95 1.90 -4.20 -0.16
N THR A 96 2.33 -3.14 -0.84
CA THR A 96 3.03 -2.02 -0.22
C THR A 96 2.13 -0.77 -0.26
N MET A 97 1.72 -0.30 0.91
CA MET A 97 0.85 0.88 1.06
C MET A 97 1.66 2.09 1.54
N TRP A 98 1.55 3.22 0.84
CA TRP A 98 2.20 4.46 1.26
C TRP A 98 1.27 5.33 2.09
N LEU A 99 1.45 5.31 3.40
CA LEU A 99 0.63 6.05 4.36
C LEU A 99 1.20 7.44 4.68
N LEU A 100 2.54 7.55 4.79
CA LEU A 100 3.21 8.80 5.14
C LEU A 100 4.56 8.92 4.44
N SER A 101 4.76 10.01 3.67
CA SER A 101 6.06 10.32 3.08
C SER A 101 6.97 11.04 4.08
N THR A 102 8.30 10.99 3.82
CA THR A 102 9.27 11.83 4.55
C THR A 102 8.94 13.32 4.42
N ASP A 103 8.49 13.77 3.24
CA ASP A 103 8.10 15.17 3.03
C ASP A 103 6.93 15.60 3.92
N ASN A 104 6.01 14.67 4.22
CA ASN A 104 4.86 14.93 5.08
C ASN A 104 5.23 15.12 6.57
N LEU A 105 6.41 14.67 6.99
CA LEU A 105 6.92 14.91 8.35
C LEU A 105 7.20 16.40 8.61
N ASN A 106 7.33 17.21 7.56
CA ASN A 106 7.51 18.66 7.68
C ASN A 106 6.18 19.43 7.85
N ARG A 107 5.05 18.74 7.99
CA ARG A 107 3.77 19.39 8.26
C ARG A 107 3.73 19.96 9.67
N PRO A 108 2.91 21.02 9.91
CA PRO A 108 2.68 21.51 11.28
C PRO A 108 2.21 20.38 12.19
N ASP A 109 2.64 20.41 13.47
CA ASP A 109 2.26 19.39 14.47
C ASP A 109 0.75 19.22 14.61
N SER A 110 -0.02 20.29 14.45
CA SER A 110 -1.48 20.26 14.48
C SER A 110 -2.11 19.40 13.38
N GLU A 111 -1.39 19.11 12.28
CA GLU A 111 -1.81 18.20 11.20
C GLU A 111 -1.09 16.85 11.32
N LEU A 112 0.21 16.88 11.65
CA LEU A 112 1.05 15.67 11.67
C LEU A 112 0.66 14.72 12.81
N LEU A 113 0.50 15.23 14.05
CA LEU A 113 0.22 14.37 15.19
C LEU A 113 -1.11 13.61 15.09
N PRO A 114 -2.24 14.25 14.69
CA PRO A 114 -3.47 13.50 14.42
C PRO A 114 -3.34 12.46 13.30
N LEU A 115 -2.55 12.77 12.26
CA LEU A 115 -2.31 11.83 11.17
C LEU A 115 -1.51 10.61 11.63
N LEU A 116 -0.46 10.81 12.43
CA LEU A 116 0.34 9.73 13.00
C LEU A 116 -0.50 8.83 13.90
N GLU A 117 -1.40 9.39 14.70
CA GLU A 117 -2.32 8.60 15.54
C GLU A 117 -3.26 7.76 14.69
N ILE A 118 -3.92 8.33 13.66
CA ILE A 118 -4.78 7.60 12.73
C ILE A 118 -4.02 6.45 12.06
N ILE A 119 -2.78 6.68 11.61
CA ILE A 119 -1.94 5.66 11.00
C ILE A 119 -1.64 4.54 12.00
N THR A 120 -1.28 4.89 13.22
CA THR A 120 -0.93 3.93 14.26
C THR A 120 -2.13 3.06 14.64
N GLU A 121 -3.30 3.67 14.87
CA GLU A 121 -4.56 2.96 15.14
C GLU A 121 -4.89 1.94 14.03
N VAL A 122 -4.81 2.37 12.76
CA VAL A 122 -5.06 1.47 11.63
C VAL A 122 -4.09 0.30 11.59
N VAL A 123 -2.80 0.55 11.82
CA VAL A 123 -1.78 -0.52 11.80
C VAL A 123 -2.00 -1.49 12.97
N GLU A 124 -2.40 -0.98 14.14
CA GLU A 124 -2.77 -1.81 15.29
C GLU A 124 -4.01 -2.66 15.01
N ASP A 125 -5.03 -2.10 14.35
CA ASP A 125 -6.24 -2.83 13.91
C ASP A 125 -5.89 -3.92 12.88
N LEU A 126 -5.03 -3.61 11.90
CA LEU A 126 -4.52 -4.59 10.93
C LEU A 126 -3.65 -5.68 11.59
N ALA A 127 -3.07 -5.41 12.75
CA ALA A 127 -2.37 -6.39 13.57
C ALA A 127 -3.30 -7.18 14.51
N GLY A 128 -4.59 -6.89 14.51
CA GLY A 128 -5.62 -7.55 15.32
C GLY A 128 -5.68 -9.07 15.09
N PRO A 129 -6.24 -9.85 16.04
CA PRO A 129 -6.25 -11.32 15.97
C PRO A 129 -7.09 -11.88 14.81
N GLU A 130 -8.07 -11.12 14.35
CA GLU A 130 -9.00 -11.54 13.29
C GLU A 130 -8.45 -11.36 11.87
N THR A 131 -7.31 -10.67 11.71
CA THR A 131 -6.72 -10.40 10.41
C THR A 131 -5.64 -11.43 10.06
N PRO A 132 -5.58 -11.93 8.81
CA PRO A 132 -4.61 -12.96 8.44
C PRO A 132 -3.26 -12.39 7.99
N TRP A 133 -3.15 -11.08 7.83
CA TRP A 133 -2.01 -10.43 7.15
C TRP A 133 -0.76 -10.37 8.04
N ARG A 134 0.40 -10.49 7.39
CA ARG A 134 1.71 -10.28 8.02
C ARG A 134 2.21 -8.88 7.71
N LEU A 135 2.33 -8.03 8.73
CA LEU A 135 2.74 -6.64 8.57
C LEU A 135 4.27 -6.49 8.63
N ARG A 136 4.80 -5.61 7.80
CA ARG A 136 6.16 -5.10 7.84
C ARG A 136 6.13 -3.59 7.74
N ILE A 137 6.78 -2.90 8.68
CA ILE A 137 6.91 -1.44 8.59
C ILE A 137 8.13 -1.14 7.75
N VAL A 138 7.97 -0.29 6.74
CA VAL A 138 9.04 0.17 5.85
C VAL A 138 9.13 1.70 5.87
N GLY A 139 10.34 2.23 6.00
CA GLY A 139 10.60 3.66 6.09
C GLY A 139 11.61 4.01 7.17
N ALA A 140 11.90 5.29 7.31
CA ALA A 140 12.83 5.84 8.30
C ALA A 140 12.10 6.06 9.64
N LEU A 141 11.96 4.98 10.44
CA LEU A 141 11.24 5.03 11.72
C LEU A 141 11.91 5.92 12.76
N ASP A 142 13.21 6.16 12.62
CA ASP A 142 14.01 7.07 13.45
C ASP A 142 13.62 8.55 13.25
N LEU A 143 12.91 8.88 12.18
CA LEU A 143 12.35 10.21 11.94
C LEU A 143 10.97 10.41 12.61
N LEU A 144 10.36 9.36 13.16
CA LEU A 144 9.05 9.42 13.82
C LEU A 144 9.21 9.68 15.34
N PRO A 145 8.16 10.21 16.00
CA PRO A 145 8.12 10.21 17.46
C PRO A 145 8.33 8.79 18.00
N THR A 146 9.11 8.66 19.07
CA THR A 146 9.51 7.36 19.64
C THR A 146 8.30 6.47 19.97
N GLU A 147 7.24 7.04 20.53
CA GLU A 147 6.00 6.31 20.85
C GLU A 147 5.36 5.72 19.61
N THR A 148 5.20 6.53 18.55
CA THR A 148 4.66 6.08 17.25
C THR A 148 5.50 4.95 16.67
N ALA A 149 6.84 5.13 16.61
CA ALA A 149 7.75 4.13 16.08
C ALA A 149 7.66 2.80 16.85
N THR A 150 7.57 2.85 18.18
CA THR A 150 7.44 1.68 19.05
C THR A 150 6.12 0.95 18.78
N ARG A 151 4.98 1.66 18.78
CA ARG A 151 3.66 1.07 18.53
C ARG A 151 3.59 0.38 17.16
N LEU A 152 4.12 1.02 16.11
CA LEU A 152 4.19 0.42 14.77
C LEU A 152 5.06 -0.83 14.73
N ALA A 153 6.23 -0.81 15.38
CA ALA A 153 7.13 -1.97 15.46
C ALA A 153 6.46 -3.14 16.22
N ASP A 154 5.78 -2.86 17.33
CA ASP A 154 5.06 -3.85 18.12
C ASP A 154 3.91 -4.48 17.33
N ALA A 155 3.16 -3.68 16.56
CA ALA A 155 2.11 -4.17 15.69
C ALA A 155 2.66 -5.14 14.63
N ALA A 156 3.76 -4.79 13.96
CA ALA A 156 4.42 -5.68 13.01
C ALA A 156 4.92 -6.98 13.69
N GLN A 157 5.53 -6.86 14.86
CA GLN A 157 6.03 -8.01 15.64
C GLN A 157 4.91 -9.00 16.01
N ARG A 158 3.72 -8.51 16.38
CA ARG A 158 2.54 -9.36 16.68
C ARG A 158 2.11 -10.22 15.50
N THR A 159 2.40 -9.80 14.27
CA THR A 159 1.97 -10.50 13.05
C THR A 159 3.06 -11.37 12.41
N LYS A 160 4.30 -11.34 12.93
CA LYS A 160 5.49 -11.97 12.32
C LYS A 160 5.34 -13.46 12.01
N GLY A 161 4.57 -14.20 12.83
CA GLY A 161 4.33 -15.63 12.65
C GLY A 161 3.16 -15.99 11.75
N ARG A 162 2.46 -15.03 11.17
CA ARG A 162 1.30 -15.29 10.31
C ARG A 162 1.73 -15.77 8.94
N VAL A 163 0.95 -16.73 8.42
CA VAL A 163 1.12 -17.29 7.08
C VAL A 163 -0.02 -16.73 6.22
N GLY A 164 0.18 -15.54 5.68
CA GLY A 164 -0.82 -14.86 4.84
C GLY A 164 -0.14 -13.87 3.91
N MET A 165 -0.96 -13.06 3.24
CA MET A 165 -0.46 -11.97 2.42
C MET A 165 0.43 -11.05 3.25
N GLU A 166 1.60 -10.70 2.70
CA GLU A 166 2.48 -9.71 3.31
C GLU A 166 1.97 -8.29 3.01
N VAL A 167 2.06 -7.43 4.01
CA VAL A 167 1.65 -6.03 3.89
C VAL A 167 2.75 -5.13 4.40
N ASN A 168 3.42 -4.45 3.48
CA ASN A 168 4.35 -3.38 3.80
C ASN A 168 3.56 -2.09 4.07
N VAL A 169 3.76 -1.55 5.24
CA VAL A 169 3.20 -0.26 5.65
C VAL A 169 4.30 0.78 5.60
N ALA A 170 4.29 1.62 4.55
CA ALA A 170 5.31 2.64 4.35
C ALA A 170 4.95 3.92 5.12
N VAL A 171 5.70 4.19 6.20
CA VAL A 171 5.53 5.34 7.10
C VAL A 171 6.87 6.04 7.28
N GLY A 172 6.90 7.37 7.12
CA GLY A 172 8.17 8.10 7.03
C GLY A 172 9.02 7.61 5.86
N TYR A 173 8.37 7.24 4.77
CA TYR A 173 9.02 6.62 3.61
C TYR A 173 9.28 7.64 2.51
N GLY A 174 10.47 7.55 1.91
CA GLY A 174 10.85 8.29 0.70
C GLY A 174 11.94 7.54 -0.03
N GLY A 175 11.76 7.25 -1.34
CA GLY A 175 12.69 6.41 -2.09
C GLY A 175 14.11 6.99 -2.19
N ARG A 176 14.27 8.32 -2.21
CA ARG A 176 15.60 8.93 -2.15
C ARG A 176 16.29 8.69 -0.81
N GLN A 177 15.53 8.80 0.29
CA GLN A 177 16.02 8.49 1.65
C GLN A 177 16.37 7.02 1.75
N GLU A 178 15.50 6.12 1.28
CA GLU A 178 15.75 4.69 1.27
C GLU A 178 17.05 4.31 0.56
N ILE A 179 17.30 4.89 -0.63
CA ILE A 179 18.54 4.65 -1.38
C ILE A 179 19.76 5.15 -0.59
N ALA A 180 19.69 6.35 -0.01
CA ALA A 180 20.76 6.90 0.80
C ALA A 180 21.05 6.02 2.03
N ASP A 181 20.01 5.54 2.71
CA ASP A 181 20.14 4.65 3.87
C ASP A 181 20.67 3.26 3.47
N ALA A 182 20.27 2.75 2.31
CA ALA A 182 20.80 1.49 1.77
C ALA A 182 22.31 1.59 1.51
N VAL A 183 22.74 2.66 0.84
CA VAL A 183 24.19 2.92 0.60
C VAL A 183 24.95 3.07 1.91
N LYS A 184 24.39 3.81 2.88
CA LYS A 184 25.00 3.96 4.20
C LYS A 184 25.18 2.61 4.92
N LYS A 185 24.14 1.77 4.92
CA LYS A 185 24.19 0.42 5.51
C LYS A 185 25.22 -0.46 4.83
N LEU A 186 25.28 -0.42 3.50
CA LEU A 186 26.27 -1.14 2.70
C LEU A 186 27.69 -0.74 3.11
N LEU A 187 28.00 0.56 3.16
CA LEU A 187 29.30 1.07 3.54
C LEU A 187 29.69 0.65 4.96
N LEU A 188 28.77 0.76 5.93
CA LEU A 188 29.01 0.36 7.32
C LEU A 188 29.33 -1.14 7.43
N LYS A 189 28.57 -1.99 6.71
CA LYS A 189 28.82 -3.43 6.66
C LYS A 189 30.22 -3.76 6.16
N HIS A 190 30.68 -3.07 5.10
CA HIS A 190 32.05 -3.28 4.56
C HIS A 190 33.15 -2.76 5.48
N VAL A 191 32.92 -1.68 6.22
CA VAL A 191 33.83 -1.22 7.27
C VAL A 191 33.99 -2.28 8.37
N GLU A 192 32.90 -2.92 8.81
CA GLU A 192 32.90 -3.97 9.84
C GLU A 192 33.73 -5.20 9.42
N VAL A 193 33.73 -5.55 8.13
CA VAL A 193 34.50 -6.69 7.59
C VAL A 193 35.89 -6.30 7.09
N GLY A 194 36.28 -5.01 7.19
CA GLY A 194 37.62 -4.52 6.85
C GLY A 194 37.86 -4.36 5.35
N THR A 195 36.84 -4.33 4.51
CA THR A 195 36.95 -4.09 3.06
C THR A 195 37.29 -2.61 2.82
N SER A 196 38.29 -2.34 1.97
CA SER A 196 38.60 -0.97 1.57
C SER A 196 37.56 -0.38 0.62
N ILE A 197 37.52 0.96 0.50
CA ILE A 197 36.62 1.63 -0.43
C ILE A 197 36.95 1.28 -1.88
N GLU A 198 38.25 1.13 -2.18
CA GLU A 198 38.75 0.74 -3.49
C GLU A 198 38.26 -0.65 -3.88
N GLU A 199 38.39 -1.63 -2.99
CA GLU A 199 37.89 -2.99 -3.19
C GLU A 199 36.35 -3.02 -3.35
N LEU A 200 35.64 -2.24 -2.54
CA LEU A 200 34.16 -2.13 -2.66
C LEU A 200 33.77 -1.53 -4.00
N ALA A 201 34.46 -0.50 -4.48
CA ALA A 201 34.17 0.16 -5.74
C ALA A 201 34.33 -0.77 -6.95
N GLU A 202 35.24 -1.77 -6.87
CA GLU A 202 35.46 -2.77 -7.94
C GLU A 202 34.31 -3.80 -8.03
N VAL A 203 33.63 -4.10 -6.92
CA VAL A 203 32.60 -5.15 -6.85
C VAL A 203 31.17 -4.63 -6.73
N LEU A 204 31.01 -3.31 -6.50
CA LEU A 204 29.69 -2.72 -6.27
C LEU A 204 28.82 -2.81 -7.51
N ASP A 205 27.64 -3.40 -7.34
CA ASP A 205 26.61 -3.49 -8.36
C ASP A 205 25.21 -3.13 -7.80
N VAL A 206 24.20 -3.30 -8.65
CA VAL A 206 22.79 -2.98 -8.34
C VAL A 206 22.27 -3.85 -7.20
N ASP A 207 22.65 -5.13 -7.18
CA ASP A 207 22.16 -6.11 -6.21
C ASP A 207 22.66 -5.79 -4.80
N HIS A 208 23.89 -5.30 -4.67
CA HIS A 208 24.44 -4.87 -3.39
C HIS A 208 23.62 -3.73 -2.75
N ILE A 209 23.10 -2.80 -3.55
CA ILE A 209 22.22 -1.75 -3.06
C ILE A 209 20.84 -2.33 -2.71
N ALA A 210 20.29 -3.18 -3.60
CA ALA A 210 18.98 -3.79 -3.41
C ALA A 210 18.88 -4.61 -2.12
N GLU A 211 19.95 -5.32 -1.73
CA GLU A 211 20.03 -6.09 -0.48
C GLU A 211 19.89 -5.23 0.79
N HIS A 212 20.10 -3.92 0.71
CA HIS A 212 20.06 -3.01 1.85
C HIS A 212 18.84 -2.08 1.85
N LEU A 213 17.98 -2.14 0.83
CA LEU A 213 16.71 -1.42 0.80
C LEU A 213 15.75 -1.86 1.93
N TYR A 214 14.77 -1.03 2.25
CA TYR A 214 13.77 -1.35 3.28
C TYR A 214 12.93 -2.58 2.90
N THR A 215 12.76 -2.83 1.59
CA THR A 215 12.02 -3.97 1.02
C THR A 215 12.92 -5.16 0.66
N SER A 216 14.16 -5.16 1.10
CA SER A 216 15.11 -6.25 0.82
C SER A 216 14.52 -7.63 1.09
N GLY A 217 14.77 -8.57 0.18
CA GLY A 217 14.29 -9.95 0.23
C GLY A 217 12.84 -10.13 -0.27
N GLN A 218 12.19 -9.07 -0.73
CA GLN A 218 10.87 -9.11 -1.34
C GLN A 218 10.95 -8.84 -2.85
N PRO A 219 10.00 -9.35 -3.66
CA PRO A 219 9.94 -9.03 -5.09
C PRO A 219 9.59 -7.56 -5.30
N ASP A 220 10.06 -7.01 -6.40
CA ASP A 220 9.65 -5.69 -6.88
C ASP A 220 8.14 -5.64 -7.18
N PRO A 221 7.49 -4.45 -7.14
CA PRO A 221 6.08 -4.35 -7.48
C PRO A 221 5.83 -4.56 -8.98
N ASP A 222 4.88 -5.42 -9.28
CA ASP A 222 4.40 -5.64 -10.65
C ASP A 222 3.50 -4.50 -11.10
N LEU A 223 2.67 -3.99 -10.18
CA LEU A 223 1.70 -2.93 -10.42
C LEU A 223 1.77 -1.87 -9.32
N VAL A 224 1.85 -0.61 -9.72
CA VAL A 224 1.73 0.55 -8.81
C VAL A 224 0.46 1.33 -9.13
N ILE A 225 -0.42 1.45 -8.15
CA ILE A 225 -1.68 2.21 -8.25
C ILE A 225 -1.52 3.53 -7.51
N ARG A 226 -1.90 4.64 -8.15
CA ARG A 226 -2.01 5.94 -7.48
C ARG A 226 -3.39 6.52 -7.66
N THR A 227 -4.03 6.91 -6.54
CA THR A 227 -5.31 7.63 -6.51
C THR A 227 -5.10 9.13 -6.65
N SER A 228 -6.19 9.87 -6.85
CA SER A 228 -6.25 11.34 -6.89
C SER A 228 -5.89 12.05 -8.21
N GLY A 229 -5.79 11.31 -9.32
CA GLY A 229 -5.51 11.88 -10.65
C GLY A 229 -4.06 12.31 -10.89
N GLU A 230 -3.22 12.24 -9.87
CA GLU A 230 -1.82 12.63 -9.98
C GLU A 230 -0.99 11.56 -10.71
N GLN A 231 -0.27 11.98 -11.77
CA GLN A 231 0.49 11.07 -12.64
C GLN A 231 2.00 11.17 -12.40
N ARG A 232 2.43 10.95 -11.16
CA ARG A 232 3.85 10.94 -10.77
C ARG A 232 4.09 9.96 -9.63
N LEU A 233 5.31 9.45 -9.50
CA LEU A 233 5.72 8.54 -8.42
C LEU A 233 5.95 9.22 -7.09
N SER A 234 6.30 10.50 -7.08
CA SER A 234 6.66 11.28 -5.90
C SER A 234 7.73 10.60 -5.00
N GLY A 235 8.51 9.67 -5.55
CA GLY A 235 9.53 8.92 -4.82
C GLY A 235 9.05 7.64 -4.15
N PHE A 236 7.82 7.19 -4.40
CA PHE A 236 7.32 5.90 -3.89
C PHE A 236 7.96 4.74 -4.63
N LEU A 237 8.57 3.81 -3.88
CA LEU A 237 9.28 2.62 -4.41
C LEU A 237 10.17 2.96 -5.61
N LEU A 238 10.95 4.06 -5.48
CA LEU A 238 11.69 4.65 -6.59
C LEU A 238 12.66 3.67 -7.26
N TRP A 239 13.35 2.85 -6.48
CA TRP A 239 14.26 1.81 -6.97
C TRP A 239 13.48 0.63 -7.52
N GLN A 240 12.53 0.13 -6.75
CA GLN A 240 11.83 -1.12 -7.01
C GLN A 240 10.83 -1.03 -8.15
N SER A 241 10.32 0.19 -8.49
CA SER A 241 9.29 0.35 -9.52
C SER A 241 9.83 0.55 -10.94
N ALA A 242 11.13 0.32 -11.16
CA ALA A 242 11.77 0.52 -12.46
C ALA A 242 11.10 -0.26 -13.61
N HIS A 243 10.53 -1.42 -13.31
CA HIS A 243 9.85 -2.29 -14.27
C HIS A 243 8.36 -2.49 -13.98
N SER A 244 7.80 -1.72 -13.04
CA SER A 244 6.40 -1.81 -12.68
C SER A 244 5.48 -1.23 -13.75
N GLU A 245 4.29 -1.80 -13.89
CA GLU A 245 3.18 -1.16 -14.57
C GLU A 245 2.54 -0.12 -13.65
N PHE A 246 2.13 1.03 -14.23
CA PHE A 246 1.48 2.11 -13.48
C PHE A 246 0.02 2.26 -13.88
N TRP A 247 -0.84 2.41 -12.88
CA TRP A 247 -2.23 2.73 -13.06
C TRP A 247 -2.65 3.94 -12.22
N PHE A 248 -3.12 5.00 -12.88
CA PHE A 248 -3.53 6.25 -12.24
C PHE A 248 -5.05 6.34 -12.20
N CYS A 249 -5.61 6.58 -11.01
CA CYS A 249 -7.04 6.70 -10.77
C CYS A 249 -7.40 8.14 -10.42
N GLU A 250 -8.43 8.67 -11.09
CA GLU A 250 -8.94 10.03 -10.81
C GLU A 250 -9.61 10.14 -9.44
N ALA A 251 -10.19 9.05 -8.93
CA ALA A 251 -10.84 9.06 -7.63
C ALA A 251 -9.85 9.35 -6.50
N TYR A 252 -10.27 10.13 -5.52
CA TYR A 252 -9.57 10.28 -4.26
C TYR A 252 -9.60 8.97 -3.45
N TRP A 253 -8.58 8.74 -2.63
CA TRP A 253 -8.49 7.49 -1.88
C TRP A 253 -9.76 7.12 -1.08
N PRO A 254 -10.44 8.02 -0.32
CA PRO A 254 -11.67 7.67 0.37
C PRO A 254 -12.81 7.19 -0.55
N GLU A 255 -12.79 7.55 -1.83
CA GLU A 255 -13.78 7.16 -2.85
C GLU A 255 -13.33 5.98 -3.72
N PHE A 256 -12.11 5.50 -3.56
CA PHE A 256 -11.59 4.36 -4.30
C PHE A 256 -12.43 3.11 -4.02
N ARG A 257 -12.86 2.42 -5.06
CA ARG A 257 -13.81 1.30 -4.99
C ARG A 257 -13.18 0.01 -5.49
N ARG A 258 -13.81 -1.10 -5.13
CA ARG A 258 -13.45 -2.41 -5.67
C ARG A 258 -13.44 -2.43 -7.20
N THR A 259 -14.42 -1.77 -7.84
CA THR A 259 -14.47 -1.62 -9.29
C THR A 259 -13.22 -0.95 -9.87
N ASP A 260 -12.67 0.06 -9.19
CA ASP A 260 -11.46 0.75 -9.65
C ASP A 260 -10.23 -0.15 -9.51
N PHE A 261 -10.15 -0.92 -8.42
CA PHE A 261 -9.13 -1.95 -8.23
C PHE A 261 -9.20 -3.03 -9.31
N LEU A 262 -10.38 -3.57 -9.60
CA LEU A 262 -10.57 -4.58 -10.66
C LEU A 262 -10.22 -4.04 -12.06
N ARG A 263 -10.47 -2.76 -12.32
CA ARG A 263 -10.02 -2.09 -13.56
C ARG A 263 -8.49 -2.04 -13.65
N ALA A 264 -7.83 -1.68 -12.54
CA ALA A 264 -6.37 -1.68 -12.49
C ALA A 264 -5.79 -3.06 -12.80
N LEU A 265 -6.35 -4.12 -12.20
CA LEU A 265 -5.94 -5.50 -12.46
C LEU A 265 -6.18 -5.93 -13.91
N ARG A 266 -7.34 -5.56 -14.49
CA ARG A 266 -7.65 -5.84 -15.90
C ARG A 266 -6.65 -5.17 -16.84
N ASP A 267 -6.36 -3.90 -16.60
CA ASP A 267 -5.46 -3.13 -17.46
C ASP A 267 -4.03 -3.65 -17.34
N TYR A 268 -3.58 -4.07 -16.16
CA TYR A 268 -2.33 -4.79 -15.94
C TYR A 268 -2.29 -6.09 -16.75
N ALA A 269 -3.31 -6.94 -16.64
CA ALA A 269 -3.37 -8.22 -17.34
C ALA A 269 -3.34 -8.07 -18.88
N ILE A 270 -3.95 -7.01 -19.41
CA ILE A 270 -3.92 -6.71 -20.86
C ILE A 270 -2.52 -6.29 -21.31
N ARG A 271 -1.81 -5.48 -20.52
CA ARG A 271 -0.45 -5.02 -20.86
C ARG A 271 0.55 -6.16 -20.78
N HIS A 272 0.48 -6.96 -19.72
CA HIS A 272 1.38 -8.09 -19.52
C HIS A 272 1.32 -9.10 -20.67
N ARG A 273 0.12 -9.34 -21.25
CA ARG A 273 -0.03 -10.19 -22.46
C ARG A 273 0.73 -9.67 -23.69
N ARG A 274 1.02 -8.37 -23.77
CA ARG A 274 1.73 -7.79 -24.92
C ARG A 274 3.25 -7.91 -24.81
N PHE A 275 3.79 -8.08 -23.61
CA PHE A 275 5.23 -8.24 -23.38
C PHE A 275 5.68 -9.71 -23.41
N GLY A 276 4.76 -10.67 -23.34
CA GLY A 276 5.03 -12.11 -23.32
C GLY A 276 4.76 -12.85 -24.64
N SER A 277 4.47 -12.14 -25.73
CA SER A 277 4.20 -12.71 -27.06
C SER A 277 5.27 -12.33 -28.06
#